data_52591d62846d73937a6414fabe551403
#
_entry.id   52591d62846d73937a6414fabe551403
#
_cell.length_a   1.000
_cell.length_b   1.000
_cell.length_c   1.000
_cell.angle_alpha   90.00
_cell.angle_beta   90.00
_cell.angle_gamma   90.00
#
_symmetry.space_group_name_H-M   'P 1'
#
loop_
_entity.id
_entity.type
_entity.pdbx_description
1 polymer ?
#
loop_
_entity_poly.entity_id
_entity_poly.type
_entity_poly.pdbx_seq_one_letter_code
_entity_poly.pdbx_strand_id
1 'polypeptide(L)'
;MMDLLRDRRAVALLLAASLTILSNATISPALPGIEARFSGTPDAALLTRLLVTAPALMVALCAPIAGMAADRFGRRRLLLAGVLLFSLAGSAGMVLPDLHLILASRLVLGIAVAFVMTSQAALVGDLFQGAARGRFMGYQMAATNFGGFVFVAFAGWLAGFDVFLVFALYAVGLLYLPFLWRAFLRSGRPPTTRRKG
;
A
#
# COMPACT_ATOMS: atom_id res chain seq x y z
N MET A 1 6.99 -16.36 -19.85
CA MET A 1 5.89 -15.87 -19.00
C MET A 1 5.96 -16.45 -17.59
N MET A 2 6.21 -17.73 -17.40
CA MET A 2 6.25 -18.41 -16.09
C MET A 2 7.45 -18.07 -15.19
N ASP A 3 8.57 -17.61 -15.74
CA ASP A 3 9.79 -17.41 -14.91
C ASP A 3 9.74 -16.20 -13.95
N LEU A 4 9.06 -15.12 -14.35
CA LEU A 4 8.89 -13.94 -13.48
C LEU A 4 7.95 -14.21 -12.30
N LEU A 5 6.89 -15.00 -12.50
CA LEU A 5 5.95 -15.38 -11.42
C LEU A 5 6.51 -16.49 -10.52
N ARG A 6 7.57 -17.18 -10.94
CA ARG A 6 8.33 -18.12 -10.10
C ARG A 6 9.31 -17.41 -9.15
N ASP A 7 9.70 -16.18 -9.46
CA ASP A 7 10.55 -15.40 -8.56
C ASP A 7 9.69 -14.83 -7.41
N ARG A 8 9.94 -15.35 -6.20
CA ARG A 8 9.26 -14.90 -4.96
C ARG A 8 9.37 -13.40 -4.74
N ARG A 9 10.46 -12.77 -5.21
CA ARG A 9 10.69 -11.33 -5.11
C ARG A 9 9.76 -10.56 -6.03
N ALA A 10 9.57 -11.06 -7.27
CA ALA A 10 8.62 -10.47 -8.20
C ALA A 10 7.20 -10.52 -7.65
N VAL A 11 6.77 -11.68 -7.15
CA VAL A 11 5.44 -11.83 -6.53
C VAL A 11 5.29 -10.92 -5.32
N ALA A 12 6.30 -10.81 -4.46
CA ALA A 12 6.28 -9.92 -3.30
C ALA A 12 6.10 -8.44 -3.71
N LEU A 13 6.75 -8.00 -4.78
CA LEU A 13 6.58 -6.64 -5.31
C LEU A 13 5.20 -6.42 -5.94
N LEU A 14 4.62 -7.43 -6.59
CA LEU A 14 3.25 -7.35 -7.12
C LEU A 14 2.22 -7.25 -6.00
N LEU A 15 2.40 -8.01 -4.90
CA LEU A 15 1.56 -7.90 -3.72
C LEU A 15 1.70 -6.53 -3.03
N ALA A 16 2.92 -6.00 -2.93
CA ALA A 16 3.13 -4.65 -2.41
C ALA A 16 2.46 -3.58 -3.30
N ALA A 17 2.47 -3.77 -4.64
CA ALA A 17 1.79 -2.87 -5.56
C ALA A 17 0.27 -2.85 -5.36
N SER A 18 -0.34 -4.00 -5.09
CA SER A 18 -1.79 -4.06 -4.84
C SER A 18 -2.20 -3.31 -3.56
N LEU A 19 -1.32 -3.18 -2.56
CA LEU A 19 -1.61 -2.40 -1.34
C LEU A 19 -1.71 -0.90 -1.62
N THR A 20 -0.97 -0.38 -2.59
CA THR A 20 -0.99 1.06 -2.88
C THR A 20 -2.34 1.51 -3.44
N ILE A 21 -3.00 0.69 -4.25
CA ILE A 21 -4.34 0.99 -4.76
C ILE A 21 -5.40 0.83 -3.66
N LEU A 22 -5.20 -0.11 -2.72
CA LEU A 22 -6.09 -0.33 -1.59
C LEU A 22 -6.27 0.96 -0.76
N SER A 23 -5.22 1.78 -0.64
CA SER A 23 -5.25 3.04 0.10
C SER A 23 -6.35 4.00 -0.34
N ASN A 24 -6.59 4.11 -1.64
CA ASN A 24 -7.55 5.06 -2.22
C ASN A 24 -8.88 4.40 -2.59
N ALA A 25 -8.83 3.19 -3.14
CA ALA A 25 -9.99 2.51 -3.69
C ALA A 25 -10.98 2.06 -2.61
N THR A 26 -10.47 1.65 -1.46
CA THR A 26 -11.27 1.00 -0.42
C THR A 26 -12.20 1.95 0.31
N ILE A 27 -11.78 3.19 0.56
CA ILE A 27 -12.58 4.13 1.36
C ILE A 27 -13.73 4.76 0.57
N SER A 28 -13.60 4.85 -0.76
CA SER A 28 -14.58 5.54 -1.61
C SER A 28 -16.01 5.02 -1.46
N PRO A 29 -16.27 3.70 -1.44
CA PRO A 29 -17.63 3.17 -1.22
C PRO A 29 -18.18 3.45 0.18
N ALA A 30 -17.30 3.66 1.16
CA ALA A 30 -17.67 3.87 2.56
C ALA A 30 -17.99 5.34 2.90
N LEU A 31 -17.57 6.30 2.05
CA LEU A 31 -17.70 7.74 2.33
C LEU A 31 -19.11 8.18 2.72
N PRO A 32 -20.20 7.84 1.98
CA PRO A 32 -21.53 8.29 2.34
C PRO A 32 -21.98 7.78 3.73
N GLY A 33 -21.61 6.54 4.05
CA GLY A 33 -21.92 5.95 5.35
C GLY A 33 -21.11 6.56 6.50
N ILE A 34 -19.84 6.91 6.27
CA ILE A 34 -19.01 7.63 7.24
C ILE A 34 -19.59 9.02 7.49
N GLU A 35 -19.95 9.77 6.45
CA GLU A 35 -20.54 11.10 6.55
C GLU A 35 -21.86 11.06 7.34
N ALA A 36 -22.73 10.10 7.04
CA ALA A 36 -23.99 9.90 7.76
C ALA A 36 -23.76 9.57 9.25
N ARG A 37 -22.76 8.73 9.57
CA ARG A 37 -22.41 8.33 10.94
C ARG A 37 -21.90 9.49 11.79
N PHE A 38 -21.19 10.43 11.18
CA PHE A 38 -20.60 11.60 11.85
C PHE A 38 -21.33 12.91 11.52
N SER A 39 -22.59 12.84 11.12
CA SER A 39 -23.40 14.02 10.73
C SER A 39 -23.53 15.09 11.81
N GLY A 40 -23.36 14.72 13.09
CA GLY A 40 -23.33 15.67 14.22
C GLY A 40 -21.98 16.37 14.44
N THR A 41 -20.94 16.01 13.69
CA THR A 41 -19.62 16.64 13.82
C THR A 41 -19.57 17.89 12.94
N PRO A 42 -19.10 19.06 13.46
CA PRO A 42 -18.85 20.22 12.61
C PRO A 42 -17.94 19.85 11.43
N ASP A 43 -18.29 20.34 10.25
CA ASP A 43 -17.51 20.11 9.01
C ASP A 43 -17.36 18.63 8.60
N ALA A 44 -18.27 17.73 9.03
CA ALA A 44 -18.20 16.30 8.71
C ALA A 44 -18.04 16.02 7.21
N ALA A 45 -18.75 16.73 6.34
CA ALA A 45 -18.64 16.61 4.90
C ALA A 45 -17.23 16.96 4.36
N LEU A 46 -16.63 18.02 4.90
CA LEU A 46 -15.26 18.41 4.55
C LEU A 46 -14.24 17.37 5.03
N LEU A 47 -14.33 16.96 6.29
CA LEU A 47 -13.44 15.97 6.90
C LEU A 47 -13.52 14.63 6.16
N THR A 48 -14.72 14.18 5.81
CA THR A 48 -14.93 12.94 5.06
C THR A 48 -14.26 12.98 3.68
N ARG A 49 -14.36 14.10 2.98
CA ARG A 49 -13.65 14.29 1.69
C ARG A 49 -12.12 14.27 1.88
N LEU A 50 -11.63 14.85 2.97
CA LEU A 50 -10.20 14.83 3.30
C LEU A 50 -9.68 13.42 3.59
N LEU A 51 -10.51 12.47 4.02
CA LEU A 51 -10.09 11.07 4.22
C LEU A 51 -9.52 10.43 2.95
N VAL A 52 -9.99 10.86 1.77
CA VAL A 52 -9.50 10.37 0.47
C VAL A 52 -8.25 11.12 0.03
N THR A 53 -8.23 12.43 0.20
CA THR A 53 -7.17 13.29 -0.34
C THR A 53 -5.95 13.37 0.57
N ALA A 54 -6.12 13.24 1.90
CA ALA A 54 -5.04 13.34 2.87
C ALA A 54 -3.91 12.33 2.64
N PRO A 55 -4.17 11.05 2.36
CA PRO A 55 -3.08 10.11 2.04
C PRO A 55 -2.28 10.53 0.81
N ALA A 56 -2.94 10.99 -0.25
CA ALA A 56 -2.26 11.41 -1.48
C ALA A 56 -1.37 12.64 -1.25
N LEU A 57 -1.84 13.60 -0.45
CA LEU A 57 -1.05 14.75 -0.06
C LEU A 57 0.20 14.34 0.71
N MET A 58 0.05 13.45 1.69
CA MET A 58 1.18 12.94 2.48
C MET A 58 2.17 12.13 1.62
N VAL A 59 1.68 11.37 0.64
CA VAL A 59 2.57 10.70 -0.32
C VAL A 59 3.43 11.72 -1.06
N ALA A 60 2.83 12.80 -1.58
CA ALA A 60 3.56 13.82 -2.31
C ALA A 60 4.62 14.53 -1.43
N LEU A 61 4.27 14.88 -0.20
CA LEU A 61 5.17 15.55 0.73
C LEU A 61 6.28 14.63 1.26
N CYS A 62 5.97 13.36 1.51
CA CYS A 62 6.90 12.41 2.12
C CYS A 62 7.73 11.61 1.11
N ALA A 63 7.42 11.63 -0.19
CA ALA A 63 8.16 10.88 -1.20
C ALA A 63 9.67 11.19 -1.22
N PRO A 64 10.13 12.46 -1.14
CA PRO A 64 11.56 12.76 -1.07
C PRO A 64 12.22 12.20 0.19
N ILE A 65 11.53 12.30 1.34
CA ILE A 65 12.00 11.78 2.63
C ILE A 65 12.07 10.24 2.58
N ALA A 66 11.06 9.61 1.97
CA ALA A 66 11.04 8.17 1.77
C ALA A 66 12.20 7.70 0.90
N GLY A 67 12.59 8.48 -0.13
CA GLY A 67 13.77 8.22 -0.96
C GLY A 67 15.05 8.21 -0.13
N MET A 68 15.30 9.27 0.63
CA MET A 68 16.46 9.35 1.53
C MET A 68 16.47 8.24 2.58
N ALA A 69 15.31 7.90 3.13
CA ALA A 69 15.17 6.81 4.09
C ALA A 69 15.47 5.45 3.45
N ALA A 70 15.04 5.24 2.19
CA ALA A 70 15.33 4.01 1.44
C ALA A 70 16.83 3.81 1.21
N ASP A 71 17.55 4.88 0.92
CA ASP A 71 19.00 4.83 0.71
C ASP A 71 19.75 4.64 2.04
N ARG A 72 19.30 5.27 3.14
CA ARG A 72 19.96 5.20 4.46
C ARG A 72 19.70 3.90 5.21
N PHE A 73 18.43 3.45 5.27
CA PHE A 73 18.01 2.28 6.07
C PHE A 73 17.90 1.01 5.26
N GLY A 74 17.98 1.11 3.93
CA GLY A 74 17.85 0.00 2.98
C GLY A 74 16.42 -0.21 2.50
N ARG A 75 16.25 -0.32 1.19
CA ARG A 75 14.97 -0.40 0.46
C ARG A 75 14.06 -1.53 0.95
N ARG A 76 14.64 -2.69 1.29
CA ARG A 76 13.89 -3.87 1.76
C ARG A 76 13.30 -3.66 3.15
N ARG A 77 14.07 -3.07 4.07
CA ARG A 77 13.60 -2.77 5.44
C ARG A 77 12.53 -1.70 5.41
N LEU A 78 12.71 -0.68 4.59
CA LEU A 78 11.72 0.39 4.45
C LEU A 78 10.41 -0.11 3.83
N LEU A 79 10.48 -1.03 2.85
CA LEU A 79 9.28 -1.67 2.31
C LEU A 79 8.48 -2.40 3.40
N LEU A 80 9.16 -3.21 4.22
CA LEU A 80 8.52 -3.96 5.31
C LEU A 80 7.94 -3.04 6.39
N ALA A 81 8.69 -2.01 6.78
CA ALA A 81 8.20 -0.99 7.73
C ALA A 81 7.00 -0.23 7.15
N GLY A 82 7.04 0.11 5.87
CA GLY A 82 5.92 0.74 5.16
C GLY A 82 4.67 -0.14 5.14
N VAL A 83 4.80 -1.43 4.83
CA VAL A 83 3.65 -2.37 4.82
C VAL A 83 3.09 -2.57 6.24
N LEU A 84 3.94 -2.66 7.26
CA LEU A 84 3.49 -2.75 8.64
C LEU A 84 2.72 -1.49 9.07
N LEU A 85 3.31 -0.32 8.82
CA LEU A 85 2.68 0.96 9.14
C LEU A 85 1.38 1.17 8.37
N PHE A 86 1.34 0.76 7.09
CA PHE A 86 0.16 0.76 6.24
C PHE A 86 -0.98 -0.04 6.87
N SER A 87 -0.69 -1.25 7.32
CA SER A 87 -1.69 -2.12 7.91
C SER A 87 -2.20 -1.57 9.25
N LEU A 88 -1.32 -1.08 10.11
CA LEU A 88 -1.70 -0.54 11.42
C LEU A 88 -2.50 0.77 11.26
N ALA A 89 -1.99 1.72 10.51
CA ALA A 89 -2.67 2.99 10.29
C ALA A 89 -3.98 2.83 9.50
N GLY A 90 -3.97 1.92 8.51
CA GLY A 90 -5.14 1.63 7.70
C GLY A 90 -6.28 1.02 8.51
N SER A 91 -6.01 0.00 9.32
CA SER A 91 -7.00 -0.69 10.14
C SER A 91 -7.43 0.09 11.39
N ALA A 92 -6.67 1.10 11.82
CA ALA A 92 -6.99 1.91 12.99
C ALA A 92 -8.39 2.54 12.91
N GLY A 93 -8.87 2.86 11.72
CA GLY A 93 -10.22 3.39 11.51
C GLY A 93 -11.35 2.51 12.03
N MET A 94 -11.12 1.20 12.25
CA MET A 94 -12.12 0.30 12.85
C MET A 94 -12.44 0.62 14.32
N VAL A 95 -11.45 1.14 15.06
CA VAL A 95 -11.53 1.31 16.51
C VAL A 95 -11.53 2.77 16.94
N LEU A 96 -11.29 3.69 16.01
CA LEU A 96 -11.23 5.11 16.32
C LEU A 96 -12.64 5.71 16.39
N PRO A 97 -13.03 6.34 17.51
CA PRO A 97 -14.38 6.83 17.72
C PRO A 97 -14.66 8.20 17.10
N ASP A 98 -13.62 8.92 16.67
CA ASP A 98 -13.69 10.30 16.20
C ASP A 98 -13.16 10.44 14.77
N LEU A 99 -13.86 11.26 13.97
CA LEU A 99 -13.52 11.53 12.57
C LEU A 99 -12.15 12.21 12.42
N HIS A 100 -11.76 13.06 13.37
CA HIS A 100 -10.43 13.69 13.36
C HIS A 100 -9.30 12.66 13.58
N LEU A 101 -9.51 11.70 14.49
CA LEU A 101 -8.57 10.61 14.71
C LEU A 101 -8.47 9.68 13.49
N ILE A 102 -9.60 9.40 12.83
CA ILE A 102 -9.61 8.66 11.57
C ILE A 102 -8.82 9.43 10.52
N LEU A 103 -9.00 10.75 10.39
CA LEU A 103 -8.22 11.58 9.48
C LEU A 103 -6.74 11.55 9.80
N ALA A 104 -6.35 11.65 11.07
CA ALA A 104 -4.96 11.53 11.48
C ALA A 104 -4.37 10.17 11.08
N SER A 105 -5.12 9.07 11.24
CA SER A 105 -4.69 7.75 10.76
C SER A 105 -4.49 7.72 9.24
N ARG A 106 -5.26 8.49 8.46
CA ARG A 106 -5.10 8.62 6.99
C ARG A 106 -3.82 9.37 6.62
N LEU A 107 -3.43 10.38 7.39
CA LEU A 107 -2.15 11.06 7.20
C LEU A 107 -0.98 10.09 7.42
N VAL A 108 -1.01 9.32 8.50
CA VAL A 108 0.01 8.27 8.77
C VAL A 108 0.01 7.20 7.69
N LEU A 109 -1.18 6.80 7.20
CA LEU A 109 -1.31 5.88 6.07
C LEU A 109 -0.61 6.42 4.81
N GLY A 110 -0.74 7.71 4.53
CA GLY A 110 -0.07 8.35 3.39
C GLY A 110 1.47 8.26 3.49
N ILE A 111 2.03 8.45 4.69
CA ILE A 111 3.47 8.23 4.95
C ILE A 111 3.86 6.77 4.65
N ALA A 112 3.06 5.83 5.12
CA ALA A 112 3.28 4.41 4.88
C ALA A 112 3.26 4.06 3.38
N VAL A 113 2.29 4.61 2.64
CA VAL A 113 2.19 4.46 1.18
C VAL A 113 3.41 5.04 0.48
N ALA A 114 3.90 6.22 0.91
CA ALA A 114 5.13 6.81 0.36
C ALA A 114 6.32 5.86 0.53
N PHE A 115 6.47 5.24 1.71
CA PHE A 115 7.53 4.26 1.98
C PHE A 115 7.41 3.03 1.07
N VAL A 116 6.21 2.47 0.93
CA VAL A 116 5.95 1.31 0.07
C VAL A 116 6.26 1.64 -1.39
N MET A 117 5.69 2.73 -1.93
CA MET A 117 5.86 3.12 -3.33
C MET A 117 7.32 3.38 -3.69
N THR A 118 8.02 4.18 -2.86
CA THR A 118 9.42 4.54 -3.11
C THR A 118 10.33 3.33 -3.03
N SER A 119 10.17 2.50 -1.98
CA SER A 119 10.98 1.28 -1.82
C SER A 119 10.73 0.28 -2.93
N GLN A 120 9.46 0.12 -3.34
CA GLN A 120 9.07 -0.77 -4.43
C GLN A 120 9.68 -0.33 -5.76
N ALA A 121 9.55 0.95 -6.12
CA ALA A 121 10.11 1.50 -7.36
C ALA A 121 11.63 1.29 -7.42
N ALA A 122 12.34 1.53 -6.30
CA ALA A 122 13.77 1.31 -6.19
C ALA A 122 14.15 -0.17 -6.32
N LEU A 123 13.41 -1.09 -5.65
CA LEU A 123 13.65 -2.53 -5.75
C LEU A 123 13.38 -3.08 -7.15
N VAL A 124 12.36 -2.56 -7.84
CA VAL A 124 12.11 -2.90 -9.26
C VAL A 124 13.29 -2.50 -10.14
N GLY A 125 13.85 -1.30 -9.92
CA GLY A 125 15.03 -0.84 -10.62
C GLY A 125 16.29 -1.70 -10.38
N ASP A 126 16.43 -2.22 -9.15
CA ASP A 126 17.56 -3.08 -8.79
C ASP A 126 17.45 -4.51 -9.35
N LEU A 127 16.24 -5.05 -9.38
CA LEU A 127 16.00 -6.45 -9.72
C LEU A 127 15.77 -6.69 -11.20
N PHE A 128 15.26 -5.69 -11.91
CA PHE A 128 14.86 -5.83 -13.31
C PHE A 128 15.48 -4.73 -14.18
N GLN A 129 16.10 -5.13 -15.30
CA GLN A 129 16.70 -4.22 -16.27
C GLN A 129 16.17 -4.48 -17.68
N GLY A 130 16.25 -3.48 -18.56
CA GLY A 130 15.89 -3.59 -19.97
C GLY A 130 14.46 -4.11 -20.17
N ALA A 131 14.29 -5.06 -21.09
CA ALA A 131 13.00 -5.64 -21.45
C ALA A 131 12.31 -6.40 -20.29
N ALA A 132 13.08 -6.92 -19.32
CA ALA A 132 12.53 -7.58 -18.14
C ALA A 132 11.80 -6.58 -17.22
N ARG A 133 12.34 -5.37 -17.07
CA ARG A 133 11.70 -4.28 -16.31
C ARG A 133 10.38 -3.87 -16.96
N GLY A 134 10.35 -3.68 -18.27
CA GLY A 134 9.12 -3.35 -18.99
C GLY A 134 8.02 -4.40 -18.80
N ARG A 135 8.39 -5.69 -18.90
CA ARG A 135 7.45 -6.79 -18.64
C ARG A 135 6.95 -6.81 -17.20
N PHE A 136 7.85 -6.60 -16.23
CA PHE A 136 7.45 -6.53 -14.82
C PHE A 136 6.49 -5.37 -14.55
N MET A 137 6.73 -4.19 -15.12
CA MET A 137 5.83 -3.04 -15.00
C MET A 137 4.44 -3.31 -15.59
N GLY A 138 4.36 -4.05 -16.70
CA GLY A 138 3.08 -4.52 -17.25
C GLY A 138 2.32 -5.42 -16.26
N TYR A 139 3.00 -6.40 -15.64
CA TYR A 139 2.39 -7.24 -14.60
C TYR A 139 2.00 -6.45 -13.35
N GLN A 140 2.82 -5.49 -12.95
CA GLN A 140 2.52 -4.60 -11.83
C GLN A 140 1.23 -3.81 -12.11
N MET A 141 1.09 -3.25 -13.31
CA MET A 141 -0.10 -2.50 -13.69
C MET A 141 -1.35 -3.40 -13.70
N ALA A 142 -1.23 -4.63 -14.25
CA ALA A 142 -2.31 -5.61 -14.22
C ALA A 142 -2.68 -6.00 -12.76
N ALA A 143 -1.69 -6.28 -11.91
CA ALA A 143 -1.91 -6.63 -10.50
C ALA A 143 -2.56 -5.47 -9.72
N THR A 144 -2.16 -4.24 -9.98
CA THR A 144 -2.72 -3.03 -9.36
C THR A 144 -4.18 -2.84 -9.78
N ASN A 145 -4.49 -2.92 -11.08
CA ASN A 145 -5.85 -2.72 -11.57
C ASN A 145 -6.79 -3.85 -11.14
N PHE A 146 -6.34 -5.11 -11.26
CA PHE A 146 -7.12 -6.26 -10.82
C PHE A 146 -7.33 -6.26 -9.29
N GLY A 147 -6.26 -5.98 -8.55
CA GLY A 147 -6.33 -5.80 -7.10
C GLY A 147 -7.29 -4.68 -6.70
N GLY A 148 -7.23 -3.54 -7.40
CA GLY A 148 -8.16 -2.43 -7.21
C GLY A 148 -9.62 -2.84 -7.40
N PHE A 149 -9.93 -3.54 -8.48
CA PHE A 149 -11.27 -4.06 -8.74
C PHE A 149 -11.75 -4.98 -7.61
N VAL A 150 -10.93 -5.94 -7.20
CA VAL A 150 -11.24 -6.88 -6.12
C VAL A 150 -11.46 -6.12 -4.80
N PHE A 151 -10.56 -5.21 -4.45
CA PHE A 151 -10.67 -4.47 -3.19
C PHE A 151 -11.87 -3.52 -3.15
N VAL A 152 -12.22 -2.86 -4.25
CA VAL A 152 -13.44 -2.02 -4.32
C VAL A 152 -14.69 -2.87 -4.16
N ALA A 153 -14.75 -4.03 -4.83
CA ALA A 153 -15.89 -4.94 -4.71
C ALA A 153 -16.07 -5.44 -3.27
N PHE A 154 -14.97 -5.88 -2.63
CA PHE A 154 -15.00 -6.29 -1.22
C PHE A 154 -15.33 -5.13 -0.27
N ALA A 155 -14.78 -3.94 -0.53
CA ALA A 155 -15.09 -2.75 0.28
C ALA A 155 -16.56 -2.38 0.20
N GLY A 156 -17.14 -2.40 -1.01
CA GLY A 156 -18.58 -2.14 -1.20
C GLY A 156 -19.45 -3.19 -0.49
N TRP A 157 -19.05 -4.46 -0.56
CA TRP A 157 -19.75 -5.54 0.11
C TRP A 157 -19.69 -5.39 1.65
N LEU A 158 -18.51 -5.12 2.20
CA LEU A 158 -18.34 -4.90 3.65
C LEU A 158 -19.06 -3.64 4.14
N ALA A 159 -19.04 -2.55 3.37
CA ALA A 159 -19.74 -1.32 3.71
C ALA A 159 -21.25 -1.50 3.81
N GLY A 160 -21.82 -2.53 3.14
CA GLY A 160 -23.23 -2.92 3.26
C GLY A 160 -23.60 -3.52 4.62
N PHE A 161 -22.62 -4.04 5.37
CA PHE A 161 -22.84 -4.56 6.74
C PHE A 161 -22.50 -3.50 7.78
N ASP A 162 -21.29 -2.98 7.74
CA ASP A 162 -20.81 -1.89 8.58
C ASP A 162 -19.71 -1.11 7.86
N VAL A 163 -19.83 0.20 7.86
CA VAL A 163 -18.89 1.12 7.20
C VAL A 163 -17.47 0.98 7.75
N PHE A 164 -17.33 0.66 9.03
CA PHE A 164 -16.00 0.48 9.66
C PHE A 164 -15.31 -0.83 9.30
N LEU A 165 -16.06 -1.85 8.85
CA LEU A 165 -15.47 -3.11 8.37
C LEU A 165 -14.57 -2.92 7.14
N VAL A 166 -14.78 -1.85 6.39
CA VAL A 166 -13.93 -1.49 5.24
C VAL A 166 -12.47 -1.28 5.67
N PHE A 167 -12.25 -0.77 6.87
CA PHE A 167 -10.90 -0.59 7.42
C PHE A 167 -10.18 -1.93 7.72
N ALA A 168 -10.92 -3.03 7.90
CA ALA A 168 -10.32 -4.35 8.07
C ALA A 168 -9.53 -4.82 6.85
N LEU A 169 -9.87 -4.34 5.65
CA LEU A 169 -9.14 -4.69 4.43
C LEU A 169 -7.68 -4.27 4.47
N TYR A 170 -7.34 -3.23 5.21
CA TYR A 170 -5.94 -2.81 5.37
C TYR A 170 -5.10 -3.82 6.15
N ALA A 171 -5.73 -4.66 6.98
CA ALA A 171 -5.06 -5.74 7.70
C ALA A 171 -4.51 -6.83 6.75
N VAL A 172 -4.95 -6.88 5.50
CA VAL A 172 -4.40 -7.77 4.46
C VAL A 172 -2.88 -7.57 4.31
N GLY A 173 -2.39 -6.35 4.52
CA GLY A 173 -0.94 -6.09 4.52
C GLY A 173 -0.19 -6.89 5.58
N LEU A 174 -0.78 -7.20 6.73
CA LEU A 174 -0.18 -8.07 7.75
C LEU A 174 0.00 -9.50 7.22
N LEU A 175 -0.92 -9.99 6.40
CA LEU A 175 -0.81 -11.32 5.78
C LEU A 175 0.32 -11.36 4.74
N TYR A 176 0.63 -10.22 4.11
CA TYR A 176 1.72 -10.13 3.15
C TYR A 176 3.11 -10.03 3.82
N LEU A 177 3.19 -9.52 5.05
CA LEU A 177 4.45 -9.31 5.77
C LEU A 177 5.33 -10.58 5.88
N PRO A 178 4.84 -11.76 6.32
CA PRO A 178 5.69 -12.94 6.44
C PRO A 178 6.21 -13.43 5.08
N PHE A 179 5.43 -13.24 4.01
CA PHE A 179 5.87 -13.58 2.67
C PHE A 179 6.94 -12.59 2.16
N LEU A 180 6.71 -11.28 2.32
CA LEU A 180 7.67 -10.23 1.99
C LEU A 180 8.99 -10.41 2.76
N TRP A 181 8.89 -10.70 4.06
CA TRP A 181 10.04 -10.99 4.91
C TRP A 181 10.88 -12.15 4.36
N ARG A 182 10.24 -13.28 4.04
CA ARG A 182 10.93 -14.45 3.47
C ARG A 182 11.51 -14.17 2.10
N ALA A 183 10.82 -13.40 1.27
CA ALA A 183 11.28 -13.07 -0.08
C ALA A 183 12.52 -12.15 -0.09
N PHE A 184 12.60 -11.21 0.85
CA PHE A 184 13.64 -10.17 0.82
C PHE A 184 14.75 -10.35 1.84
N LEU A 185 14.49 -10.85 3.05
CA LEU A 185 15.50 -10.92 4.10
C LEU A 185 16.19 -12.29 4.16
N ARG A 186 15.52 -13.38 3.84
CA ARG A 186 16.15 -14.71 3.78
C ARG A 186 16.97 -14.97 2.52
N SER A 187 16.74 -14.24 1.45
CA SER A 187 17.47 -14.37 0.18
C SER A 187 18.73 -13.51 0.19
N GLY A 188 19.65 -13.79 1.07
CA GLY A 188 20.88 -13.03 1.33
C GLY A 188 21.99 -13.14 0.26
N ARG A 189 21.72 -13.39 -1.01
CA ARG A 189 22.70 -13.28 -2.09
C ARG A 189 22.21 -12.35 -3.18
N PRO A 190 22.97 -11.27 -3.51
CA PRO A 190 22.75 -10.56 -4.75
C PRO A 190 22.94 -11.55 -5.93
N PRO A 191 22.18 -11.43 -7.02
CA PRO A 191 22.47 -12.20 -8.22
C PRO A 191 23.89 -11.85 -8.66
N THR A 192 24.77 -12.83 -8.67
CA THR A 192 26.08 -12.70 -9.30
C THR A 192 25.83 -12.37 -10.76
N THR A 193 26.09 -11.15 -11.16
CA THR A 193 26.24 -10.78 -12.56
C THR A 193 27.40 -11.60 -13.10
N ARG A 194 27.11 -12.72 -13.75
CA ARG A 194 28.06 -13.47 -14.55
C ARG A 194 28.43 -12.53 -15.71
N ARG A 195 29.50 -11.75 -15.54
CA ARG A 195 30.23 -11.14 -16.65
C ARG A 195 30.59 -12.29 -17.58
N LYS A 196 29.87 -12.44 -18.67
CA LYS A 196 30.39 -13.15 -19.84
C LYS A 196 31.41 -12.21 -20.48
N GLY A 197 32.70 -12.55 -20.34
CA GLY A 197 33.77 -12.04 -21.14
C GLY A 197 33.63 -12.45 -22.61
#